data_709aef878c0fcfa4b4eff09247e6c3c2
#
_entry.id   709aef878c0fcfa4b4eff09247e6c3c2
#
_cell.length_a   1.000
_cell.length_b   1.000
_cell.length_c   1.000
_cell.angle_alpha   90.00
_cell.angle_beta   90.00
_cell.angle_gamma   90.00
#
_symmetry.space_group_name_H-M   'P 1'
#
loop_
_entity.id
_entity.type
_entity.pdbx_description
1 polymer ?
#
loop_
_entity_poly.entity_id
_entity_poly.type
_entity_poly.pdbx_seq_one_letter_code
_entity_poly.pdbx_strand_id
1 'polypeptide(L)'
;LDHVPRGTPCVLVANHASYLDGLVLMAALQEPLGFVAKRELLEPFIPRVYLQRLGTEFVERFAAHESVQDARRLEVALRAGRALVFFPEGTFTRSPGLMPFRMGAFIVAANTGIPVVPVAICGSRSILRDGQWWPRRGAITITFGAPLLPGADALDTFAAAVGLRDAARAHILRHCGEPDSQ
;
A
#
# COMPACT_ATOMS: atom_id res chain seq x y z
N LEU A 1 14.04 9.65 0.48
CA LEU A 1 14.05 8.70 1.62
C LEU A 1 13.95 9.43 2.98
N ASP A 2 14.12 10.74 3.01
CA ASP A 2 14.16 11.54 4.27
C ASP A 2 12.82 11.59 5.01
N HIS A 3 11.73 11.21 4.37
CA HIS A 3 10.38 11.19 4.94
C HIS A 3 9.94 9.81 5.45
N VAL A 4 10.72 8.76 5.25
CA VAL A 4 10.36 7.43 5.75
C VAL A 4 10.89 7.27 7.17
N PRO A 5 10.02 7.06 8.17
CA PRO A 5 10.45 6.83 9.54
C PRO A 5 11.18 5.48 9.61
N ARG A 6 12.51 5.52 9.78
CA ARG A 6 13.30 4.29 9.94
C ARG A 6 13.12 3.72 11.34
N GLY A 7 12.87 2.42 11.41
CA GLY A 7 12.71 1.73 12.69
C GLY A 7 11.47 2.12 13.50
N THR A 8 10.54 2.87 12.91
CA THR A 8 9.27 3.22 13.55
C THR A 8 8.10 2.64 12.75
N PRO A 9 7.04 2.17 13.45
CA PRO A 9 5.89 1.61 12.76
C PRO A 9 5.22 2.67 11.87
N CYS A 10 4.90 2.30 10.64
CA CYS A 10 4.15 3.17 9.73
C CYS A 10 3.30 2.33 8.75
N VAL A 11 2.27 2.96 8.23
CA VAL A 11 1.43 2.43 7.17
C VAL A 11 1.85 3.08 5.86
N LEU A 12 2.60 2.35 5.03
CA LEU A 12 2.96 2.78 3.69
C LEU A 12 1.79 2.53 2.73
N VAL A 13 1.34 3.55 2.04
CA VAL A 13 0.24 3.47 1.08
C VAL A 13 0.75 3.87 -0.29
N ALA A 14 0.72 2.94 -1.25
CA ALA A 14 1.25 3.15 -2.59
C ALA A 14 0.21 2.89 -3.69
N ASN A 15 0.33 3.57 -4.84
CA ASN A 15 -0.40 3.17 -6.04
C ASN A 15 0.11 1.83 -6.58
N HIS A 16 -0.75 1.14 -7.33
CA HIS A 16 -0.45 -0.18 -7.89
C HIS A 16 -0.67 -0.21 -9.39
N ALA A 17 0.41 -0.32 -10.15
CA ALA A 17 0.40 -0.25 -11.61
C ALA A 17 1.14 -1.42 -12.28
N SER A 18 1.87 -2.23 -11.49
CA SER A 18 2.73 -3.28 -12.00
C SER A 18 3.01 -4.39 -10.97
N TYR A 19 3.31 -5.59 -11.44
CA TYR A 19 3.87 -6.67 -10.61
C TYR A 19 5.19 -6.29 -9.93
N LEU A 20 5.89 -5.27 -10.44
CA LEU A 20 7.18 -4.82 -9.92
C LEU A 20 7.06 -3.93 -8.68
N ASP A 21 5.89 -3.35 -8.39
CA ASP A 21 5.75 -2.31 -7.38
C ASP A 21 6.22 -2.76 -5.98
N GLY A 22 5.89 -3.98 -5.58
CA GLY A 22 6.36 -4.53 -4.30
C GLY A 22 7.88 -4.69 -4.23
N LEU A 23 8.51 -5.19 -5.34
CA LEU A 23 9.97 -5.33 -5.44
C LEU A 23 10.70 -4.00 -5.37
N VAL A 24 10.16 -3.03 -6.07
CA VAL A 24 10.73 -1.68 -6.16
C VAL A 24 10.71 -1.01 -4.80
N LEU A 25 9.62 -1.16 -4.04
CA LEU A 25 9.54 -0.65 -2.67
C LEU A 25 10.53 -1.33 -1.74
N MET A 26 10.68 -2.66 -1.82
CA MET A 26 11.68 -3.38 -1.02
C MET A 26 13.10 -2.94 -1.33
N ALA A 27 13.42 -2.78 -2.62
CA ALA A 27 14.74 -2.33 -3.03
C ALA A 27 15.05 -0.90 -2.58
N ALA A 28 14.03 -0.04 -2.52
CA ALA A 28 14.19 1.35 -2.09
C ALA A 28 14.35 1.50 -0.59
N LEU A 29 13.60 0.74 0.21
CA LEU A 29 13.56 0.90 1.66
C LEU A 29 14.61 0.08 2.40
N GLN A 30 15.02 -1.05 1.85
CA GLN A 30 16.05 -1.96 2.44
C GLN A 30 15.73 -2.37 3.89
N GLU A 31 14.46 -2.34 4.28
CA GLU A 31 13.97 -2.73 5.60
C GLU A 31 12.93 -3.85 5.47
N PRO A 32 12.72 -4.67 6.53
CA PRO A 32 11.66 -5.67 6.54
C PRO A 32 10.30 -5.00 6.45
N LEU A 33 9.59 -5.20 5.35
CA LEU A 33 8.25 -4.69 5.11
C LEU A 33 7.23 -5.83 5.15
N GLY A 34 6.12 -5.62 5.84
CA GLY A 34 4.96 -6.48 5.75
C GLY A 34 4.06 -6.02 4.61
N PHE A 35 3.92 -6.82 3.55
CA PHE A 35 2.96 -6.50 2.48
C PHE A 35 1.57 -7.03 2.83
N VAL A 36 0.55 -6.22 2.66
CA VAL A 36 -0.84 -6.62 2.86
C VAL A 36 -1.45 -6.95 1.50
N ALA A 37 -1.68 -8.24 1.25
CA ALA A 37 -2.19 -8.75 0.00
C ALA A 37 -3.42 -9.63 0.19
N LYS A 38 -4.20 -9.82 -0.88
CA LYS A 38 -5.34 -10.74 -0.89
C LYS A 38 -4.84 -12.18 -0.82
N ARG A 39 -5.53 -13.02 -0.03
CA ARG A 39 -5.21 -14.44 0.11
C ARG A 39 -5.40 -15.23 -1.19
N GLU A 40 -6.32 -14.82 -2.06
CA GLU A 40 -6.52 -15.43 -3.38
C GLU A 40 -5.29 -15.35 -4.29
N LEU A 41 -4.37 -14.43 -4.02
CA LEU A 41 -3.08 -14.36 -4.72
C LEU A 41 -2.14 -15.52 -4.36
N LEU A 42 -2.50 -16.35 -3.37
CA LEU A 42 -1.77 -17.59 -3.04
C LEU A 42 -2.14 -18.76 -3.97
N GLU A 43 -3.25 -18.72 -4.68
CA GLU A 43 -3.68 -19.84 -5.53
C GLU A 43 -2.76 -20.09 -6.75
N PRO A 44 -2.29 -19.08 -7.51
CA PRO A 44 -1.28 -19.29 -8.52
C PRO A 44 0.10 -19.52 -7.91
N PHE A 45 0.80 -20.58 -8.35
CA PHE A 45 2.10 -21.00 -7.79
C PHE A 45 3.19 -19.89 -7.83
N ILE A 46 3.28 -19.16 -8.92
CA ILE A 46 4.35 -18.14 -9.10
C ILE A 46 4.18 -16.93 -8.17
N PRO A 47 3.01 -16.27 -8.10
CA PRO A 47 2.77 -15.20 -7.13
C PRO A 47 2.94 -15.67 -5.69
N ARG A 48 2.50 -16.89 -5.37
CA ARG A 48 2.60 -17.46 -4.01
C ARG A 48 4.04 -17.52 -3.50
N VAL A 49 4.95 -18.13 -4.25
CA VAL A 49 6.36 -18.27 -3.84
C VAL A 49 7.03 -16.91 -3.69
N TYR A 50 6.72 -16.01 -4.62
CA TYR A 50 7.21 -14.64 -4.61
C TYR A 50 6.73 -13.87 -3.37
N LEU A 51 5.43 -13.82 -3.13
CA LEU A 51 4.83 -13.11 -2.01
C LEU A 51 5.25 -13.68 -0.65
N GLN A 52 5.37 -15.01 -0.53
CA GLN A 52 5.84 -15.65 0.70
C GLN A 52 7.30 -15.27 1.04
N ARG A 53 8.17 -15.19 0.03
CA ARG A 53 9.56 -14.74 0.23
C ARG A 53 9.68 -13.25 0.60
N LEU A 54 8.67 -12.45 0.28
CA LEU A 54 8.58 -11.04 0.65
C LEU A 54 8.10 -10.82 2.09
N GLY A 55 7.81 -11.88 2.87
CA GLY A 55 7.23 -11.74 4.21
C GLY A 55 5.83 -11.12 4.19
N THR A 56 5.04 -11.39 3.14
CA THR A 56 3.72 -10.80 2.94
C THR A 56 2.74 -11.27 4.01
N GLU A 57 2.06 -10.35 4.68
CA GLU A 57 0.90 -10.62 5.51
C GLU A 57 -0.34 -10.74 4.62
N PHE A 58 -0.92 -11.94 4.62
CA PHE A 58 -2.11 -12.20 3.82
C PHE A 58 -3.37 -11.89 4.61
N VAL A 59 -4.26 -11.13 3.99
CA VAL A 59 -5.54 -10.71 4.56
C VAL A 59 -6.67 -11.32 3.74
N GLU A 60 -7.61 -11.97 4.40
CA GLU A 60 -8.85 -12.46 3.78
C GLU A 60 -9.85 -11.31 3.65
N ARG A 61 -10.42 -11.15 2.46
CA ARG A 61 -11.20 -9.94 2.10
C ARG A 61 -12.71 -10.13 2.01
N PHE A 62 -13.24 -11.36 2.15
CA PHE A 62 -14.62 -11.65 1.72
C PHE A 62 -15.61 -12.03 2.79
N ALA A 63 -15.21 -12.38 4.00
CA ALA A 63 -16.15 -12.60 5.09
C ALA A 63 -16.10 -11.43 6.08
N ALA A 64 -17.24 -10.86 6.42
CA ALA A 64 -17.32 -9.71 7.34
C ALA A 64 -16.67 -10.01 8.70
N HIS A 65 -16.74 -11.25 9.18
CA HIS A 65 -16.08 -11.70 10.40
C HIS A 65 -14.56 -11.83 10.29
N GLU A 66 -14.05 -12.24 9.14
CA GLU A 66 -12.60 -12.36 8.86
C GLU A 66 -11.96 -11.00 8.70
N SER A 67 -12.65 -10.04 8.11
CA SER A 67 -12.21 -8.66 7.95
C SER A 67 -11.88 -7.97 9.29
N VAL A 68 -12.63 -8.24 10.36
CA VAL A 68 -12.37 -7.69 11.71
C VAL A 68 -11.16 -8.36 12.36
N GLN A 69 -10.99 -9.68 12.19
CA GLN A 69 -9.83 -10.40 12.70
C GLN A 69 -8.54 -9.99 11.99
N ASP A 70 -8.62 -9.79 10.69
CA ASP A 70 -7.50 -9.33 9.89
C ASP A 70 -7.08 -7.90 10.26
N ALA A 71 -8.04 -6.99 10.44
CA ALA A 71 -7.76 -5.66 10.94
C ALA A 71 -7.02 -5.70 12.29
N ARG A 72 -7.46 -6.53 13.22
CA ARG A 72 -6.80 -6.72 14.53
C ARG A 72 -5.39 -7.28 14.39
N ARG A 73 -5.15 -8.23 13.49
CA ARG A 73 -3.80 -8.79 13.22
C ARG A 73 -2.86 -7.69 12.71
N LEU A 74 -3.34 -6.86 11.78
CA LEU A 74 -2.56 -5.74 11.25
C LEU A 74 -2.26 -4.69 12.33
N GLU A 75 -3.24 -4.37 13.19
CA GLU A 75 -3.05 -3.48 14.32
C GLU A 75 -1.99 -4.02 15.29
N VAL A 76 -2.02 -5.31 15.61
CA VAL A 76 -1.01 -5.98 16.45
C VAL A 76 0.37 -5.90 15.81
N ALA A 77 0.48 -6.17 14.51
CA ALA A 77 1.75 -6.10 13.78
C ALA A 77 2.34 -4.68 13.80
N LEU A 78 1.50 -3.66 13.58
CA LEU A 78 1.91 -2.26 13.67
C LEU A 78 2.35 -1.86 15.07
N ARG A 79 1.60 -2.25 16.11
CA ARG A 79 1.96 -1.99 17.51
C ARG A 79 3.24 -2.72 17.95
N ALA A 80 3.57 -3.85 17.29
CA ALA A 80 4.84 -4.57 17.45
C ALA A 80 6.02 -3.90 16.72
N GLY A 81 5.83 -2.71 16.12
CA GLY A 81 6.89 -1.94 15.46
C GLY A 81 7.10 -2.24 13.98
N ARG A 82 6.21 -3.04 13.35
CA ARG A 82 6.34 -3.40 11.93
C ARG A 82 5.81 -2.29 11.02
N ALA A 83 6.50 -2.06 9.91
CA ALA A 83 5.97 -1.24 8.81
C ALA A 83 5.14 -2.11 7.86
N LEU A 84 3.93 -1.66 7.51
CA LEU A 84 3.02 -2.37 6.62
C LEU A 84 2.81 -1.60 5.32
N VAL A 85 2.88 -2.30 4.20
CA VAL A 85 2.64 -1.74 2.85
C VAL A 85 1.26 -2.15 2.35
N PHE A 86 0.48 -1.18 1.95
CA PHE A 86 -0.82 -1.35 1.34
C PHE A 86 -0.86 -0.77 -0.07
N PHE A 87 -1.50 -1.50 -0.96
CA PHE A 87 -1.97 -1.00 -2.25
C PHE A 87 -3.49 -0.81 -2.16
N PRO A 88 -3.98 0.40 -1.80
CA PRO A 88 -5.39 0.60 -1.44
C PRO A 88 -6.34 0.46 -2.62
N GLU A 89 -5.85 0.53 -3.86
CA GLU A 89 -6.60 0.20 -5.06
C GLU A 89 -7.08 -1.27 -5.04
N GLY A 90 -6.30 -2.14 -4.41
CA GLY A 90 -6.62 -3.55 -4.17
C GLY A 90 -6.46 -4.45 -5.38
N THR A 91 -6.18 -3.91 -6.53
CA THR A 91 -5.81 -4.56 -7.78
C THR A 91 -5.15 -3.52 -8.66
N PHE A 92 -4.55 -3.94 -9.76
CA PHE A 92 -4.14 -3.05 -10.83
C PHE A 92 -4.67 -3.57 -12.16
N THR A 93 -4.78 -2.68 -13.13
CA THR A 93 -5.35 -2.96 -14.43
C THR A 93 -4.38 -2.60 -15.53
N ARG A 94 -4.63 -3.13 -16.73
CA ARG A 94 -3.85 -2.81 -17.92
C ARG A 94 -4.00 -1.35 -18.35
N SER A 95 -5.19 -0.78 -18.13
CA SER A 95 -5.48 0.61 -18.45
C SER A 95 -4.81 1.55 -17.44
N PRO A 96 -4.25 2.68 -17.89
CA PRO A 96 -3.72 3.69 -16.98
C PRO A 96 -4.82 4.34 -16.15
N GLY A 97 -4.48 4.76 -14.94
CA GLY A 97 -5.36 5.50 -14.05
C GLY A 97 -5.23 5.09 -12.59
N LEU A 98 -5.21 6.07 -11.70
CA LEU A 98 -5.24 5.86 -10.26
C LEU A 98 -6.67 5.57 -9.82
N MET A 99 -6.92 4.34 -9.40
CA MET A 99 -8.24 3.89 -8.97
C MET A 99 -8.65 4.44 -7.60
N PRO A 100 -9.94 4.35 -7.23
CA PRO A 100 -10.42 4.70 -5.90
C PRO A 100 -9.71 3.91 -4.80
N PHE A 101 -9.40 4.58 -3.68
CA PHE A 101 -8.75 3.96 -2.54
C PHE A 101 -9.75 3.35 -1.58
N ARG A 102 -9.50 2.10 -1.19
CA ARG A 102 -10.25 1.37 -0.16
C ARG A 102 -9.82 1.81 1.23
N MET A 103 -10.75 1.78 2.17
CA MET A 103 -10.57 2.36 3.50
C MET A 103 -9.68 1.54 4.47
N GLY A 104 -9.44 0.26 4.20
CA GLY A 104 -8.82 -0.66 5.17
C GLY A 104 -7.51 -0.17 5.79
N ALA A 105 -6.57 0.31 4.98
CA ALA A 105 -5.28 0.84 5.45
C ALA A 105 -5.47 2.05 6.40
N PHE A 106 -6.40 2.93 6.04
CA PHE A 106 -6.63 4.20 6.74
C PHE A 106 -7.38 4.00 8.05
N ILE A 107 -8.33 3.05 8.10
CA ILE A 107 -9.01 2.66 9.34
C ILE A 107 -8.01 2.06 10.32
N VAL A 108 -7.13 1.16 9.88
CA VAL A 108 -6.10 0.56 10.74
C VAL A 108 -5.14 1.64 11.25
N ALA A 109 -4.72 2.57 10.40
CA ALA A 109 -3.89 3.71 10.81
C ALA A 109 -4.58 4.62 11.84
N ALA A 110 -5.84 4.98 11.61
CA ALA A 110 -6.63 5.80 12.52
C ALA A 110 -6.86 5.12 13.87
N ASN A 111 -7.19 3.81 13.90
CA ASN A 111 -7.38 3.04 15.13
C ASN A 111 -6.09 2.91 15.96
N THR A 112 -4.93 2.88 15.31
CA THR A 112 -3.64 2.68 15.98
C THR A 112 -2.93 3.97 16.33
N GLY A 113 -3.32 5.11 15.74
CA GLY A 113 -2.59 6.38 15.83
C GLY A 113 -1.28 6.39 15.05
N ILE A 114 -1.03 5.37 14.22
CA ILE A 114 0.22 5.20 13.48
C ILE A 114 0.17 6.01 12.18
N PRO A 115 1.26 6.70 11.81
CA PRO A 115 1.27 7.56 10.62
C PRO A 115 1.10 6.77 9.33
N VAL A 116 0.40 7.39 8.37
CA VAL A 116 0.35 6.96 6.97
C VAL A 116 1.43 7.68 6.18
N VAL A 117 2.29 6.95 5.46
CA VAL A 117 3.27 7.52 4.54
C VAL A 117 2.80 7.25 3.11
N PRO A 118 2.37 8.27 2.36
CA PRO A 118 1.98 8.09 0.98
C PRO A 118 3.21 7.91 0.10
N VAL A 119 3.14 6.95 -0.83
CA VAL A 119 4.23 6.60 -1.73
C VAL A 119 3.71 6.58 -3.16
N ALA A 120 4.26 7.41 -4.02
CA ALA A 120 3.95 7.39 -5.45
C ALA A 120 5.02 6.63 -6.21
N ILE A 121 4.57 5.64 -7.02
CA ILE A 121 5.42 4.86 -7.93
C ILE A 121 5.07 5.27 -9.36
N CYS A 122 6.02 5.86 -10.06
CA CYS A 122 5.87 6.31 -11.45
C CYS A 122 6.75 5.48 -12.38
N GLY A 123 6.21 5.08 -13.54
CA GLY A 123 6.95 4.40 -14.60
C GLY A 123 6.91 2.86 -14.57
N SER A 124 6.51 2.23 -13.48
CA SER A 124 6.48 0.75 -13.35
C SER A 124 5.56 0.08 -14.37
N ARG A 125 4.40 0.69 -14.69
CA ARG A 125 3.46 0.22 -15.73
C ARG A 125 4.11 0.12 -17.10
N SER A 126 4.98 1.06 -17.45
CA SER A 126 5.65 1.07 -18.75
C SER A 126 6.67 -0.05 -18.89
N ILE A 127 7.21 -0.53 -17.78
CA ILE A 127 8.20 -1.61 -17.72
C ILE A 127 7.52 -2.98 -17.74
N LEU A 128 6.54 -3.22 -16.87
CA LEU A 128 5.83 -4.49 -16.80
C LEU A 128 4.36 -4.27 -16.39
N ARG A 129 3.48 -4.15 -17.37
CA ARG A 129 2.04 -4.00 -17.14
C ARG A 129 1.33 -5.35 -17.00
N ASP A 130 0.09 -5.30 -16.56
CA ASP A 130 -0.78 -6.47 -16.48
C ASP A 130 -0.86 -7.25 -17.81
N GLY A 131 -0.78 -8.57 -17.72
CA GLY A 131 -0.79 -9.47 -18.88
C GLY A 131 0.51 -9.49 -19.70
N GLN A 132 1.59 -8.86 -19.25
CA GLN A 132 2.92 -8.96 -19.88
C GLN A 132 3.87 -9.80 -19.02
N TRP A 133 4.70 -10.62 -19.69
CA TRP A 133 5.69 -11.49 -19.03
C TRP A 133 7.13 -10.97 -19.16
N TRP A 134 7.40 -10.11 -20.14
CA TRP A 134 8.74 -9.58 -20.41
C TRP A 134 8.81 -8.10 -20.05
N PRO A 135 9.71 -7.73 -19.14
CA PRO A 135 9.90 -6.34 -18.77
C PRO A 135 10.59 -5.57 -19.92
N ARG A 136 10.18 -4.33 -20.10
CA ARG A 136 10.84 -3.37 -20.99
C ARG A 136 11.86 -2.56 -20.20
N ARG A 137 12.83 -1.97 -20.88
CA ARG A 137 13.72 -0.99 -20.24
C ARG A 137 12.96 0.28 -19.94
N GLY A 138 13.20 0.85 -18.76
CA GLY A 138 12.56 2.08 -18.32
C GLY A 138 13.10 2.52 -16.97
N ALA A 139 12.75 3.73 -16.58
CA ALA A 139 13.05 4.27 -15.25
C ALA A 139 11.82 4.16 -14.35
N ILE A 140 12.05 3.89 -13.06
CA ILE A 140 11.02 3.95 -12.03
C ILE A 140 11.44 5.04 -11.04
N THR A 141 10.51 5.93 -10.73
CA THR A 141 10.69 6.95 -9.71
C THR A 141 9.77 6.64 -8.55
N ILE A 142 10.31 6.67 -7.32
CA ILE A 142 9.54 6.53 -6.10
C ILE A 142 9.60 7.86 -5.35
N THR A 143 8.43 8.42 -5.03
CA THR A 143 8.30 9.65 -4.27
C THR A 143 7.60 9.36 -2.95
N PHE A 144 8.30 9.57 -1.84
CA PHE A 144 7.74 9.44 -0.50
C PHE A 144 7.21 10.79 -0.03
N GLY A 145 5.96 10.82 0.42
CA GLY A 145 5.37 11.99 1.04
C GLY A 145 5.70 12.08 2.54
N ALA A 146 5.40 13.23 3.12
CA ALA A 146 5.50 13.40 4.57
C ALA A 146 4.52 12.47 5.29
N PRO A 147 4.88 11.96 6.49
CA PRO A 147 3.98 11.17 7.30
C PRO A 147 2.71 11.96 7.65
N LEU A 148 1.56 11.35 7.41
CA LEU A 148 0.23 11.88 7.72
C LEU A 148 -0.23 11.26 9.04
N LEU A 149 -0.46 12.08 10.06
CA LEU A 149 -1.00 11.64 11.34
C LEU A 149 -2.53 11.68 11.30
N PRO A 150 -3.22 10.72 11.95
CA PRO A 150 -4.65 10.88 12.21
C PRO A 150 -4.89 12.17 12.99
N GLY A 151 -5.82 13.00 12.56
CA GLY A 151 -6.13 14.26 13.24
C GLY A 151 -6.51 14.02 14.70
N ALA A 152 -5.85 14.71 15.61
CA ALA A 152 -6.14 14.61 17.05
C ALA A 152 -7.55 15.10 17.41
N ASP A 153 -8.13 15.96 16.58
CA ASP A 153 -9.43 16.58 16.76
C ASP A 153 -10.59 15.82 16.07
N ALA A 154 -10.30 14.67 15.43
CA ALA A 154 -11.35 13.90 14.80
C ALA A 154 -12.23 13.26 15.88
N LEU A 155 -13.43 13.79 16.07
CA LEU A 155 -14.47 13.25 16.96
C LEU A 155 -14.90 11.80 16.58
N ASP A 156 -14.49 11.36 15.38
CA ASP A 156 -14.80 10.05 14.82
C ASP A 156 -13.57 9.49 14.09
N THR A 157 -13.18 8.27 14.46
CA THR A 157 -12.09 7.51 13.82
C THR A 157 -12.31 7.33 12.32
N PHE A 158 -13.56 7.21 11.88
CA PHE A 158 -13.87 7.08 10.46
C PHE A 158 -13.59 8.37 9.71
N ALA A 159 -13.94 9.53 10.28
CA ALA A 159 -13.62 10.83 9.68
C ALA A 159 -12.11 11.05 9.57
N ALA A 160 -11.34 10.65 10.61
CA ALA A 160 -9.88 10.66 10.56
C ALA A 160 -9.33 9.78 9.42
N ALA A 161 -9.87 8.57 9.25
CA ALA A 161 -9.48 7.65 8.19
C ALA A 161 -9.80 8.21 6.79
N VAL A 162 -10.94 8.89 6.61
CA VAL A 162 -11.29 9.57 5.36
C VAL A 162 -10.28 10.68 5.04
N GLY A 163 -9.96 11.53 6.02
CA GLY A 163 -8.95 12.59 5.84
C GLY A 163 -7.58 12.05 5.44
N LEU A 164 -7.12 10.95 6.09
CA LEU A 164 -5.87 10.27 5.73
C LEU A 164 -5.90 9.72 4.30
N ARG A 165 -7.03 9.09 3.89
CA ARG A 165 -7.21 8.58 2.52
C ARG A 165 -7.09 9.69 1.49
N ASP A 166 -7.81 10.77 1.69
CA ASP A 166 -7.89 11.87 0.73
C ASP A 166 -6.54 12.59 0.61
N ALA A 167 -5.86 12.85 1.72
CA ALA A 167 -4.53 13.44 1.72
C ALA A 167 -3.48 12.54 1.07
N ALA A 168 -3.50 11.24 1.38
CA ALA A 168 -2.58 10.27 0.77
C ALA A 168 -2.84 10.14 -0.73
N ARG A 169 -4.11 10.04 -1.15
CA ARG A 169 -4.48 9.95 -2.57
C ARG A 169 -4.08 11.20 -3.35
N ALA A 170 -4.29 12.39 -2.78
CA ALA A 170 -3.90 13.65 -3.41
C ALA A 170 -2.38 13.74 -3.61
N HIS A 171 -1.58 13.25 -2.66
CA HIS A 171 -0.12 13.17 -2.83
C HIS A 171 0.26 12.20 -3.93
N ILE A 172 -0.28 10.98 -3.91
CA ILE A 172 0.04 9.94 -4.89
C ILE A 172 -0.35 10.37 -6.30
N LEU A 173 -1.55 10.94 -6.50
CA LEU A 173 -2.04 11.40 -7.80
C LEU A 173 -1.10 12.44 -8.43
N ARG A 174 -0.53 13.34 -7.62
CA ARG A 174 0.41 14.36 -8.12
C ARG A 174 1.74 13.79 -8.63
N HIS A 175 2.15 12.60 -8.16
CA HIS A 175 3.50 12.09 -8.39
C HIS A 175 3.55 10.74 -9.11
N CYS A 176 2.44 9.99 -9.23
CA CYS A 176 2.44 8.65 -9.83
C CYS A 176 2.46 8.66 -11.36
N GLY A 177 2.15 9.79 -12.01
CA GLY A 177 2.09 9.90 -13.47
C GLY A 177 0.89 9.20 -14.11
N GLU A 178 -0.10 8.78 -13.31
CA GLU A 178 -1.35 8.17 -13.78
C GLU A 178 -2.47 9.23 -13.75
N PRO A 179 -3.43 9.20 -14.71
CA PRO A 179 -4.61 10.05 -14.65
C PRO A 179 -5.53 9.65 -13.49
N ASP A 180 -6.38 10.56 -13.06
CA ASP A 180 -7.43 10.27 -12.09
C ASP A 180 -8.54 9.42 -12.75
N SER A 181 -8.91 8.29 -12.13
CA SER A 181 -9.95 7.37 -12.60
C SER A 181 -11.21 7.41 -11.73
N GLN A 182 -11.37 8.45 -10.89
CA GLN A 182 -12.62 8.69 -10.16
C GLN A 182 -13.62 9.42 -10.99
#